data_42d95ad58074f88fc2b637dd7b50b8fc
#
_entry.id   42d95ad58074f88fc2b637dd7b50b8fc
#
_cell.length_a   1.000
_cell.length_b   1.000
_cell.length_c   1.000
_cell.angle_alpha   90.00
_cell.angle_beta   90.00
_cell.angle_gamma   90.00
#
_symmetry.space_group_name_H-M   'P 1'
#
loop_
_entity.id
_entity.type
_entity.pdbx_description
1 polymer ?
#
loop_
_entity_poly.entity_id
_entity_poly.type
_entity_poly.pdbx_seq_one_letter_code
_entity_poly.pdbx_strand_id
1 'polypeptide(L)'
;MQTREQAFQTASHRTTIHREALHHVPHSNWAYLYDKDTFHLRVRTGKENVGQVFALTGDKYDWEHYHEEHRMHKIASDQVFDYWETAVRPENKRFSYAFRMQAEDETLWMTETGFYTEPPAPPDGYYERPYIHEVDLFTAPEWAKSAVFYQIMPDRFANGDAGNDPVNVAAWGDTPTAESFFGGDLQGIIDHLDYLARLGITAIYLTPIFEAPSNHKYNTTDYRKVDPDFGDVEVLKELVANAHAKGIRVVLDAVFNHISAQSPQFQSVIEHGEHSEYAGWFHIHNFPVKVTDGKPNYDAFGFFADMPKLNTVNPEARKYLLDTAGYWLKEVGIDGWRLDVANEIDHTFWRDFRKLVKDINPEAFIIGEVWSDSMRWLNGDQFDSVMNYPLASRLIEYLNNGDMDAGRFGEQLGNLLMRYPQQANEVLFNLLASHDTPRILTQLGGDPRKLKLAAAFLFTFTGTPCIFYGDEIGLEGEGDPDCRKCMIWEEERQNRELFECYQSLIRLRKAFPALQTGRFRILTANPQERAFVYERVDADAHFVISLNPSEQPATLPLPLEDHFQDALNGEKLIPSEGQVLLDLAPYSYRILIKTERT
;
A
#
# COMPACT_ATOMS: atom_id res chain seq x y z
N MET A 1 -24.28 4.96 -55.56
CA MET A 1 -23.60 4.52 -54.32
C MET A 1 -23.21 5.73 -53.48
N GLN A 2 -24.16 6.55 -53.11
CA GLN A 2 -23.97 7.77 -52.30
C GLN A 2 -25.20 8.02 -51.44
N THR A 3 -25.63 7.10 -50.58
CA THR A 3 -26.79 7.28 -49.72
C THR A 3 -26.75 6.40 -48.45
N ARG A 4 -25.60 5.91 -48.03
CA ARG A 4 -25.49 5.16 -46.75
C ARG A 4 -24.59 5.80 -45.68
N GLU A 5 -23.80 6.78 -46.03
CA GLU A 5 -22.92 7.49 -45.06
C GLU A 5 -23.57 8.71 -44.38
N GLN A 6 -24.66 9.22 -44.94
CA GLN A 6 -25.37 10.39 -44.34
C GLN A 6 -26.46 10.03 -43.32
N ALA A 7 -26.78 8.75 -43.11
CA ALA A 7 -27.79 8.31 -42.15
C ALA A 7 -27.22 8.08 -40.73
N PHE A 8 -25.91 8.18 -40.53
CA PHE A 8 -25.28 7.99 -39.20
C PHE A 8 -24.99 9.30 -38.46
N GLN A 9 -25.29 10.46 -39.01
CA GLN A 9 -24.94 11.77 -38.44
C GLN A 9 -26.09 12.54 -37.79
N THR A 10 -27.28 11.95 -37.62
CA THR A 10 -28.39 12.61 -36.91
C THR A 10 -29.21 11.66 -36.02
N ALA A 11 -28.57 10.71 -35.37
CA ALA A 11 -29.11 10.19 -34.12
C ALA A 11 -28.68 11.16 -33.03
N SER A 12 -29.59 12.04 -32.57
CA SER A 12 -29.44 12.70 -31.28
C SER A 12 -29.11 11.61 -30.27
N HIS A 13 -27.90 11.61 -29.73
CA HIS A 13 -27.56 10.74 -28.61
C HIS A 13 -28.43 11.15 -27.42
N ARG A 14 -29.63 10.55 -27.32
CA ARG A 14 -30.34 10.53 -26.05
C ARG A 14 -29.40 9.83 -25.08
N THR A 15 -28.89 10.56 -24.12
CA THR A 15 -28.02 10.02 -23.07
C THR A 15 -28.85 9.20 -22.09
N THR A 16 -29.21 7.99 -22.52
CA THR A 16 -29.84 7.01 -21.64
C THR A 16 -28.86 6.53 -20.62
N ILE A 17 -29.25 6.49 -19.35
CA ILE A 17 -28.40 5.98 -18.26
C ILE A 17 -28.12 4.49 -18.48
N HIS A 18 -26.85 4.12 -18.57
CA HIS A 18 -26.40 2.74 -18.77
C HIS A 18 -26.54 1.96 -17.46
N ARG A 19 -27.66 1.29 -17.27
CA ARG A 19 -28.02 0.56 -16.05
C ARG A 19 -27.02 -0.54 -15.73
N GLU A 20 -26.45 -1.20 -16.74
CA GLU A 20 -25.42 -2.23 -16.62
C GLU A 20 -24.08 -1.70 -16.06
N ALA A 21 -23.85 -0.39 -16.14
CA ALA A 21 -22.67 0.26 -15.58
C ALA A 21 -22.85 0.67 -14.10
N LEU A 22 -24.11 0.74 -13.65
CA LEU A 22 -24.43 1.13 -12.27
C LEU A 22 -24.02 0.01 -11.31
N HIS A 23 -23.30 0.39 -10.24
CA HIS A 23 -22.84 -0.57 -9.25
C HIS A 23 -22.75 0.06 -7.87
N HIS A 24 -23.28 -0.66 -6.90
CA HIS A 24 -23.15 -0.39 -5.48
C HIS A 24 -23.30 -1.70 -4.70
N VAL A 25 -22.55 -1.86 -3.62
CA VAL A 25 -22.66 -3.01 -2.72
C VAL A 25 -22.73 -2.50 -1.29
N PRO A 26 -23.84 -2.72 -0.57
CA PRO A 26 -23.93 -2.33 0.83
C PRO A 26 -22.93 -3.14 1.68
N HIS A 27 -22.53 -2.61 2.82
CA HIS A 27 -21.61 -3.26 3.78
C HIS A 27 -20.25 -3.66 3.17
N SER A 28 -19.68 -2.79 2.33
CA SER A 28 -18.39 -3.00 1.66
C SER A 28 -17.63 -1.67 1.53
N ASN A 29 -16.54 -1.65 0.74
CA ASN A 29 -15.84 -0.40 0.35
C ASN A 29 -16.72 0.61 -0.44
N TRP A 30 -17.97 0.26 -0.75
CA TRP A 30 -18.96 1.14 -1.36
C TRP A 30 -19.89 1.81 -0.34
N ALA A 31 -19.94 1.26 0.89
CA ALA A 31 -20.79 1.77 1.97
C ALA A 31 -20.14 1.43 3.32
N TYR A 32 -19.34 2.34 3.86
CA TYR A 32 -18.47 2.07 5.01
C TYR A 32 -18.41 3.24 6.00
N LEU A 33 -18.17 2.92 7.26
CA LEU A 33 -17.94 3.88 8.32
C LEU A 33 -16.52 4.46 8.18
N TYR A 34 -16.42 5.79 7.98
CA TYR A 34 -15.14 6.49 7.85
C TYR A 34 -14.56 6.90 9.19
N ASP A 35 -15.38 7.47 10.04
CA ASP A 35 -15.10 7.76 11.45
C ASP A 35 -16.33 7.40 12.29
N LYS A 36 -16.31 7.63 13.61
CA LYS A 36 -17.40 7.27 14.52
C LYS A 36 -18.78 7.86 14.16
N ASP A 37 -18.82 8.94 13.40
CA ASP A 37 -20.04 9.69 13.08
C ASP A 37 -20.27 9.84 11.56
N THR A 38 -19.26 9.59 10.74
CA THR A 38 -19.31 9.81 9.28
C THR A 38 -19.31 8.49 8.53
N PHE A 39 -20.28 8.34 7.64
CA PHE A 39 -20.43 7.16 6.78
C PHE A 39 -20.27 7.58 5.31
N HIS A 40 -19.42 6.88 4.56
CA HIS A 40 -19.22 7.14 3.14
C HIS A 40 -20.10 6.23 2.29
N LEU A 41 -20.78 6.83 1.32
CA LEU A 41 -21.55 6.15 0.30
C LEU A 41 -20.89 6.38 -1.06
N ARG A 42 -20.61 5.30 -1.78
CA ARG A 42 -20.05 5.30 -3.13
C ARG A 42 -21.01 4.64 -4.11
N VAL A 43 -21.07 5.14 -5.34
CA VAL A 43 -21.75 4.49 -6.45
C VAL A 43 -20.94 4.68 -7.72
N ARG A 44 -20.96 3.68 -8.60
CA ARG A 44 -20.33 3.70 -9.92
C ARG A 44 -21.37 3.94 -10.99
N THR A 45 -21.04 4.72 -12.02
CA THR A 45 -21.84 4.95 -13.22
C THR A 45 -21.01 4.70 -14.48
N GLY A 46 -21.61 4.69 -15.65
CA GLY A 46 -20.87 4.76 -16.92
C GLY A 46 -20.11 6.07 -17.01
N LYS A 47 -18.90 6.05 -17.62
CA LYS A 47 -18.06 7.22 -17.80
C LYS A 47 -18.81 8.28 -18.62
N GLU A 48 -18.86 9.51 -18.10
CA GLU A 48 -19.51 10.67 -18.72
C GLU A 48 -21.00 10.43 -19.09
N ASN A 49 -21.64 9.42 -18.47
CA ASN A 49 -23.01 9.02 -18.79
C ASN A 49 -24.05 9.68 -17.86
N VAL A 50 -23.62 10.16 -16.68
CA VAL A 50 -24.50 10.77 -15.68
C VAL A 50 -23.94 12.14 -15.29
N GLY A 51 -24.79 13.18 -15.33
CA GLY A 51 -24.39 14.55 -15.01
C GLY A 51 -24.39 14.85 -13.50
N GLN A 52 -25.33 14.27 -12.76
CA GLN A 52 -25.47 14.47 -11.31
C GLN A 52 -25.91 13.18 -10.63
N VAL A 53 -25.38 12.96 -9.44
CA VAL A 53 -25.75 11.84 -8.58
C VAL A 53 -26.05 12.35 -7.17
N PHE A 54 -27.10 11.81 -6.58
CA PHE A 54 -27.53 12.13 -5.22
C PHE A 54 -27.75 10.83 -4.42
N ALA A 55 -27.44 10.87 -3.15
CA ALA A 55 -27.85 9.86 -2.18
C ALA A 55 -28.99 10.42 -1.33
N LEU A 56 -30.11 9.75 -1.30
CA LEU A 56 -31.21 10.06 -0.39
C LEU A 56 -31.09 9.12 0.81
N THR A 57 -31.00 9.67 2.02
CA THR A 57 -30.87 8.93 3.27
C THR A 57 -32.02 9.25 4.21
N GLY A 58 -32.37 8.35 5.11
CA GLY A 58 -33.37 8.61 6.15
C GLY A 58 -33.49 7.47 7.15
N ASP A 59 -34.08 7.75 8.32
CA ASP A 59 -34.34 6.70 9.32
C ASP A 59 -35.55 5.87 8.88
N LYS A 60 -35.44 4.56 8.83
CA LYS A 60 -36.50 3.65 8.38
C LYS A 60 -37.74 3.64 9.28
N TYR A 61 -37.62 4.07 10.54
CA TYR A 61 -38.74 4.13 11.49
C TYR A 61 -39.37 5.51 11.60
N ASP A 62 -38.69 6.55 11.09
CA ASP A 62 -39.18 7.93 11.08
C ASP A 62 -38.64 8.70 9.87
N TRP A 63 -39.01 8.23 8.70
CA TRP A 63 -38.56 8.81 7.44
C TRP A 63 -39.01 10.26 7.27
N GLU A 64 -40.19 10.60 7.73
CA GLU A 64 -40.77 11.93 7.56
C GLU A 64 -39.92 13.04 8.21
N HIS A 65 -39.30 12.74 9.36
CA HIS A 65 -38.52 13.74 10.10
C HIS A 65 -37.00 13.66 9.85
N TYR A 66 -36.48 12.52 9.39
CA TYR A 66 -35.04 12.25 9.32
C TYR A 66 -34.57 11.86 7.91
N HIS A 67 -35.13 12.47 6.87
CA HIS A 67 -34.61 12.26 5.53
C HIS A 67 -33.86 13.48 5.01
N GLU A 68 -32.77 13.21 4.24
CA GLU A 68 -31.92 14.21 3.65
C GLU A 68 -31.41 13.75 2.28
N GLU A 69 -31.27 14.68 1.33
CA GLU A 69 -30.66 14.42 0.02
C GLU A 69 -29.25 15.00 -0.01
N HIS A 70 -28.27 14.17 -0.28
CA HIS A 70 -26.86 14.51 -0.35
C HIS A 70 -26.37 14.47 -1.80
N ARG A 71 -25.87 15.60 -2.30
CA ARG A 71 -25.20 15.61 -3.60
C ARG A 71 -23.89 14.83 -3.51
N MET A 72 -23.70 13.90 -4.46
CA MET A 72 -22.46 13.14 -4.58
C MET A 72 -21.47 13.87 -5.49
N HIS A 73 -20.18 13.68 -5.21
CA HIS A 73 -19.10 14.27 -5.99
C HIS A 73 -18.37 13.17 -6.76
N LYS A 74 -18.03 13.43 -8.01
CA LYS A 74 -17.17 12.55 -8.78
C LYS A 74 -15.75 12.63 -8.23
N ILE A 75 -15.27 11.51 -7.68
CA ILE A 75 -13.98 11.42 -7.00
C ILE A 75 -12.91 10.72 -7.82
N ALA A 76 -13.31 9.90 -8.79
CA ALA A 76 -12.42 9.20 -9.70
C ALA A 76 -13.14 8.83 -10.99
N SER A 77 -12.36 8.53 -12.02
CA SER A 77 -12.82 7.91 -13.25
C SER A 77 -11.80 6.87 -13.70
N ASP A 78 -12.24 5.81 -14.37
CA ASP A 78 -11.38 4.90 -15.09
C ASP A 78 -11.74 4.88 -16.61
N GLN A 79 -11.31 3.89 -17.35
CA GLN A 79 -11.57 3.81 -18.81
C GLN A 79 -13.08 3.71 -19.15
N VAL A 80 -13.87 3.15 -18.23
CA VAL A 80 -15.27 2.77 -18.50
C VAL A 80 -16.24 3.42 -17.53
N PHE A 81 -15.80 3.79 -16.33
CA PHE A 81 -16.67 4.19 -15.24
C PHE A 81 -16.27 5.52 -14.60
N ASP A 82 -17.29 6.19 -14.05
CA ASP A 82 -17.16 7.29 -13.09
C ASP A 82 -17.55 6.79 -11.68
N TYR A 83 -16.82 7.28 -10.66
CA TYR A 83 -17.01 6.94 -9.25
C TYR A 83 -17.44 8.16 -8.47
N TRP A 84 -18.54 8.02 -7.75
CA TRP A 84 -19.16 9.09 -7.00
C TRP A 84 -19.17 8.74 -5.51
N GLU A 85 -18.93 9.76 -4.68
CA GLU A 85 -18.92 9.59 -3.22
C GLU A 85 -19.62 10.77 -2.56
N THR A 86 -20.27 10.49 -1.43
CA THR A 86 -20.70 11.49 -0.44
C THR A 86 -20.48 10.96 0.96
N ALA A 87 -20.29 11.89 1.90
CA ALA A 87 -20.24 11.60 3.33
C ALA A 87 -21.58 11.98 3.97
N VAL A 88 -22.12 11.08 4.79
CA VAL A 88 -23.38 11.27 5.51
C VAL A 88 -23.15 11.12 7.01
N ARG A 89 -23.91 11.84 7.83
CA ARG A 89 -23.85 11.79 9.30
C ARG A 89 -25.24 11.52 9.86
N PRO A 90 -25.67 10.24 9.88
CA PRO A 90 -27.02 9.89 10.33
C PRO A 90 -27.19 10.17 11.80
N GLU A 91 -28.23 10.90 12.18
CA GLU A 91 -28.51 11.30 13.56
C GLU A 91 -28.75 10.10 14.48
N ASN A 92 -29.37 9.03 13.97
CA ASN A 92 -29.81 7.86 14.75
C ASN A 92 -28.89 6.63 14.67
N LYS A 93 -27.64 6.74 14.22
CA LYS A 93 -26.71 5.61 14.03
C LYS A 93 -27.29 4.46 13.18
N ARG A 94 -28.31 4.72 12.39
CA ARG A 94 -28.93 3.81 11.42
C ARG A 94 -29.57 4.63 10.32
N PHE A 95 -29.62 4.09 9.11
CA PHE A 95 -30.32 4.75 8.00
C PHE A 95 -30.62 3.77 6.88
N SER A 96 -31.66 4.09 6.10
CA SER A 96 -31.89 3.53 4.78
C SER A 96 -31.51 4.55 3.73
N TYR A 97 -31.14 4.10 2.53
CA TYR A 97 -30.69 5.00 1.48
C TYR A 97 -30.96 4.46 0.07
N ALA A 98 -31.05 5.39 -0.89
CA ALA A 98 -31.15 5.11 -2.31
C ALA A 98 -30.34 6.13 -3.10
N PHE A 99 -30.02 5.83 -4.35
CA PHE A 99 -29.32 6.75 -5.24
C PHE A 99 -30.25 7.27 -6.32
N ARG A 100 -30.14 8.56 -6.63
CA ARG A 100 -30.79 9.21 -7.73
C ARG A 100 -29.76 9.74 -8.71
N MET A 101 -29.80 9.27 -9.94
CA MET A 101 -28.95 9.67 -11.05
C MET A 101 -29.74 10.56 -12.01
N GLN A 102 -29.09 11.62 -12.50
CA GLN A 102 -29.66 12.52 -13.49
C GLN A 102 -28.74 12.63 -14.71
N ALA A 103 -29.26 12.24 -15.86
CA ALA A 103 -28.73 12.55 -17.18
C ALA A 103 -29.57 13.67 -17.81
N GLU A 104 -29.24 14.07 -19.04
CA GLU A 104 -29.90 15.19 -19.71
C GLU A 104 -31.43 14.99 -19.84
N ASP A 105 -31.85 13.79 -20.24
CA ASP A 105 -33.27 13.46 -20.52
C ASP A 105 -33.83 12.36 -19.60
N GLU A 106 -33.07 11.85 -18.64
CA GLU A 106 -33.48 10.73 -17.78
C GLU A 106 -33.14 10.96 -16.32
N THR A 107 -34.10 10.67 -15.44
CA THR A 107 -33.86 10.48 -14.00
C THR A 107 -34.09 9.02 -13.65
N LEU A 108 -33.13 8.41 -12.95
CA LEU A 108 -33.15 7.01 -12.54
C LEU A 108 -32.87 6.88 -11.06
N TRP A 109 -33.69 6.12 -10.37
CA TRP A 109 -33.46 5.72 -8.99
C TRP A 109 -32.88 4.31 -8.92
N MET A 110 -31.88 4.14 -8.10
CA MET A 110 -31.27 2.85 -7.81
C MET A 110 -31.47 2.53 -6.33
N THR A 111 -32.10 1.40 -6.06
CA THR A 111 -32.35 0.86 -4.73
C THR A 111 -31.85 -0.58 -4.66
N GLU A 112 -31.93 -1.22 -3.51
CA GLU A 112 -31.56 -2.63 -3.35
C GLU A 112 -32.41 -3.56 -4.22
N THR A 113 -33.68 -3.19 -4.45
CA THR A 113 -34.63 -4.00 -5.22
C THR A 113 -34.61 -3.73 -6.73
N GLY A 114 -33.89 -2.70 -7.21
CA GLY A 114 -33.78 -2.45 -8.65
C GLY A 114 -33.73 -0.98 -9.06
N PHE A 115 -34.11 -0.75 -10.31
CA PHE A 115 -34.06 0.57 -10.94
C PHE A 115 -35.50 1.06 -11.24
N TYR A 116 -35.75 2.35 -10.94
CA TYR A 116 -37.06 2.96 -11.03
C TYR A 116 -36.99 4.35 -11.67
N THR A 117 -38.00 4.73 -12.43
CA THR A 117 -38.17 6.10 -12.95
C THR A 117 -38.75 7.04 -11.90
N GLU A 118 -39.50 6.50 -10.94
CA GLU A 118 -39.98 7.19 -9.75
C GLU A 118 -39.57 6.38 -8.52
N PRO A 119 -39.22 7.03 -7.39
CA PRO A 119 -38.75 6.31 -6.22
C PRO A 119 -39.89 5.45 -5.64
N PRO A 120 -39.58 4.22 -5.19
CA PRO A 120 -40.55 3.47 -4.37
C PRO A 120 -40.82 4.24 -3.07
N ALA A 121 -41.93 3.95 -2.42
CA ALA A 121 -42.28 4.60 -1.15
C ALA A 121 -41.20 4.32 -0.10
N PRO A 122 -40.49 5.35 0.42
CA PRO A 122 -39.47 5.14 1.42
C PRO A 122 -40.03 4.56 2.72
N PRO A 123 -39.30 3.65 3.41
CA PRO A 123 -37.98 3.13 3.05
C PRO A 123 -38.03 1.80 2.29
N ASP A 124 -39.17 1.42 1.72
CA ASP A 124 -39.39 0.11 1.11
C ASP A 124 -38.43 -0.13 -0.08
N GLY A 125 -37.64 -1.23 0.05
CA GLY A 125 -36.68 -1.63 -0.98
C GLY A 125 -35.41 -0.77 -1.06
N TYR A 126 -35.23 0.16 -0.14
CA TYR A 126 -33.99 0.93 -0.04
C TYR A 126 -32.87 0.06 0.55
N TYR A 127 -31.60 0.42 0.26
CA TYR A 127 -30.44 -0.14 0.96
C TYR A 127 -30.52 0.23 2.43
N GLU A 128 -30.01 -0.62 3.31
CA GLU A 128 -30.04 -0.37 4.73
C GLU A 128 -28.65 -0.42 5.38
N ARG A 129 -28.41 0.49 6.34
CA ARG A 129 -27.44 0.33 7.41
C ARG A 129 -28.25 0.17 8.72
N PRO A 130 -28.50 -1.07 9.16
CA PRO A 130 -29.40 -1.34 10.28
C PRO A 130 -28.95 -0.69 11.59
N TYR A 131 -27.64 -0.66 11.83
CA TYR A 131 -27.01 0.04 12.95
C TYR A 131 -25.51 0.26 12.70
N ILE A 132 -24.97 1.36 13.21
CA ILE A 132 -23.54 1.72 13.12
C ILE A 132 -22.89 1.39 14.47
N HIS A 133 -22.03 0.37 14.46
CA HIS A 133 -21.20 0.01 15.60
C HIS A 133 -19.78 0.58 15.41
N GLU A 134 -19.27 1.27 16.43
CA GLU A 134 -17.90 1.81 16.38
C GLU A 134 -16.83 0.70 16.28
N VAL A 135 -17.13 -0.50 16.75
CA VAL A 135 -16.24 -1.67 16.66
C VAL A 135 -16.04 -2.15 15.22
N ASP A 136 -16.95 -1.80 14.30
CA ASP A 136 -16.84 -2.11 12.87
C ASP A 136 -16.01 -1.06 12.10
N LEU A 137 -15.52 -0.02 12.78
CA LEU A 137 -14.66 0.98 12.16
C LEU A 137 -13.30 0.38 11.80
N PHE A 138 -12.90 0.52 10.54
CA PHE A 138 -11.51 0.24 10.17
C PHE A 138 -10.58 1.20 10.91
N THR A 139 -9.67 0.66 11.69
CA THR A 139 -8.67 1.43 12.43
C THR A 139 -7.28 0.89 12.15
N ALA A 140 -6.35 1.80 11.87
CA ALA A 140 -4.91 1.54 11.84
C ALA A 140 -4.22 2.45 12.86
N PRO A 141 -3.01 2.11 13.33
CA PRO A 141 -2.26 2.99 14.22
C PRO A 141 -2.06 4.36 13.60
N GLU A 142 -2.32 5.41 14.36
CA GLU A 142 -2.27 6.78 13.84
C GLU A 142 -0.87 7.15 13.32
N TRP A 143 0.18 6.65 13.98
CA TRP A 143 1.55 6.88 13.56
C TRP A 143 1.86 6.36 12.15
N ALA A 144 1.15 5.31 11.67
CA ALA A 144 1.37 4.73 10.35
C ALA A 144 1.06 5.71 9.21
N LYS A 145 0.09 6.63 9.39
CA LYS A 145 -0.28 7.64 8.40
C LYS A 145 0.86 8.61 8.10
N SER A 146 1.65 8.95 9.11
CA SER A 146 2.80 9.87 9.00
C SER A 146 4.14 9.17 8.83
N ALA A 147 4.18 7.84 8.95
CA ALA A 147 5.41 7.08 8.89
C ALA A 147 6.09 7.15 7.52
N VAL A 148 7.40 7.06 7.56
CA VAL A 148 8.29 6.80 6.41
C VAL A 148 9.11 5.58 6.76
N PHE A 149 8.83 4.48 6.06
CA PHE A 149 9.50 3.21 6.28
C PHE A 149 10.79 3.09 5.48
N TYR A 150 11.69 2.28 6.02
CA TYR A 150 12.90 1.85 5.35
C TYR A 150 13.04 0.33 5.52
N GLN A 151 13.01 -0.40 4.41
CA GLN A 151 13.15 -1.84 4.40
C GLN A 151 14.63 -2.23 4.42
N ILE A 152 15.02 -3.10 5.33
CA ILE A 152 16.39 -3.59 5.50
C ILE A 152 16.42 -5.11 5.35
N MET A 153 17.35 -5.61 4.54
CA MET A 153 17.82 -6.99 4.56
C MET A 153 19.12 -7.03 5.39
N PRO A 154 19.09 -7.58 6.62
CA PRO A 154 20.22 -7.44 7.56
C PRO A 154 21.55 -7.90 6.98
N ASP A 155 21.63 -9.10 6.40
CA ASP A 155 22.86 -9.65 5.77
C ASP A 155 23.54 -8.69 4.78
N ARG A 156 22.79 -7.73 4.21
CA ARG A 156 23.23 -6.84 3.12
C ARG A 156 23.34 -5.37 3.52
N PHE A 157 23.00 -5.02 4.75
CA PHE A 157 22.93 -3.61 5.17
C PHE A 157 24.25 -3.12 5.77
N ALA A 158 24.74 -3.73 6.84
CA ALA A 158 26.01 -3.39 7.47
C ALA A 158 26.47 -4.54 8.39
N ASN A 159 27.76 -4.85 8.37
CA ASN A 159 28.39 -5.77 9.31
C ASN A 159 28.89 -4.96 10.52
N GLY A 160 28.31 -5.18 11.69
CA GLY A 160 28.66 -4.49 12.94
C GLY A 160 29.49 -5.35 13.89
N ASP A 161 29.36 -6.69 13.81
CA ASP A 161 30.08 -7.64 14.65
C ASP A 161 30.64 -8.80 13.82
N ALA A 162 31.87 -8.68 13.35
CA ALA A 162 32.55 -9.75 12.63
C ALA A 162 32.73 -11.05 13.44
N GLY A 163 32.40 -11.04 14.73
CA GLY A 163 32.45 -12.23 15.59
C GLY A 163 31.30 -13.20 15.34
N ASN A 164 30.21 -12.74 14.75
CA ASN A 164 29.03 -13.55 14.38
C ASN A 164 28.99 -13.92 12.90
N ASP A 165 30.01 -13.53 12.11
CA ASP A 165 30.05 -13.80 10.67
C ASP A 165 29.83 -15.27 10.33
N PRO A 166 29.00 -15.60 9.33
CA PRO A 166 28.87 -16.96 8.81
C PRO A 166 30.20 -17.52 8.31
N VAL A 167 30.33 -18.84 8.34
CA VAL A 167 31.48 -19.50 7.73
C VAL A 167 31.46 -19.24 6.21
N ASN A 168 32.58 -18.77 5.65
CA ASN A 168 32.73 -18.38 4.24
C ASN A 168 31.94 -17.12 3.85
N VAL A 169 31.89 -16.13 4.72
CA VAL A 169 31.33 -14.81 4.38
C VAL A 169 32.05 -14.23 3.15
N ALA A 170 31.28 -13.73 2.17
CA ALA A 170 31.81 -13.06 0.98
C ALA A 170 32.34 -11.66 1.33
N ALA A 171 33.25 -11.14 0.52
CA ALA A 171 33.73 -9.77 0.72
C ALA A 171 32.58 -8.77 0.51
N TRP A 172 32.50 -7.76 1.38
CA TRP A 172 31.45 -6.75 1.29
C TRP A 172 31.49 -6.03 -0.06
N GLY A 173 30.35 -6.07 -0.77
CA GLY A 173 30.21 -5.46 -2.09
C GLY A 173 30.54 -6.38 -3.28
N ASP A 174 30.92 -7.64 -3.05
CA ASP A 174 30.98 -8.63 -4.12
C ASP A 174 29.61 -8.85 -4.77
N THR A 175 29.60 -9.40 -5.98
CA THR A 175 28.36 -9.75 -6.67
C THR A 175 27.62 -10.85 -5.90
N PRO A 176 26.35 -10.64 -5.49
CA PRO A 176 25.63 -11.63 -4.73
C PRO A 176 25.23 -12.85 -5.56
N THR A 177 25.28 -14.01 -4.94
CA THR A 177 24.63 -15.24 -5.44
C THR A 177 23.48 -15.63 -4.50
N ALA A 178 22.71 -16.65 -4.86
CA ALA A 178 21.63 -17.15 -4.00
C ALA A 178 22.16 -17.65 -2.64
N GLU A 179 23.42 -18.12 -2.57
CA GLU A 179 24.04 -18.71 -1.40
C GLU A 179 25.02 -17.76 -0.65
N SER A 180 25.28 -16.56 -1.20
CA SER A 180 26.27 -15.64 -0.60
C SER A 180 25.74 -15.05 0.71
N PHE A 181 26.57 -15.14 1.76
CA PHE A 181 26.40 -14.37 3.00
C PHE A 181 27.43 -13.23 3.01
N PHE A 182 27.04 -12.06 3.53
CA PHE A 182 27.92 -10.89 3.60
C PHE A 182 28.18 -10.41 5.03
N GLY A 183 27.56 -11.07 6.02
CA GLY A 183 27.84 -10.81 7.43
C GLY A 183 27.19 -9.54 7.97
N GLY A 184 26.24 -8.94 7.25
CA GLY A 184 25.44 -7.87 7.83
C GLY A 184 24.55 -8.38 8.96
N ASP A 185 24.36 -7.58 10.02
CA ASP A 185 23.75 -8.01 11.27
C ASP A 185 22.95 -6.90 11.98
N LEU A 186 22.36 -7.23 13.14
CA LEU A 186 21.60 -6.27 13.94
C LEU A 186 22.48 -5.17 14.54
N GLN A 187 23.74 -5.48 14.89
CA GLN A 187 24.69 -4.48 15.38
C GLN A 187 24.99 -3.45 14.29
N GLY A 188 25.20 -3.89 13.05
CA GLY A 188 25.41 -2.98 11.92
C GLY A 188 24.21 -2.05 11.68
N ILE A 189 22.98 -2.52 11.93
CA ILE A 189 21.79 -1.66 11.88
C ILE A 189 21.83 -0.63 13.01
N ILE A 190 22.18 -1.04 14.23
CA ILE A 190 22.33 -0.13 15.40
C ILE A 190 23.33 0.98 15.08
N ASP A 191 24.49 0.63 14.53
CA ASP A 191 25.58 1.56 14.21
C ASP A 191 25.16 2.60 13.14
N HIS A 192 24.16 2.28 12.32
CA HIS A 192 23.69 3.16 11.25
C HIS A 192 22.31 3.80 11.50
N LEU A 193 21.76 3.71 12.71
CA LEU A 193 20.50 4.40 13.06
C LEU A 193 20.58 5.92 12.89
N ASP A 194 21.76 6.54 13.05
CA ASP A 194 21.95 7.98 12.81
C ASP A 194 21.82 8.35 11.33
N TYR A 195 22.22 7.46 10.42
CA TYR A 195 22.00 7.63 8.99
C TYR A 195 20.50 7.63 8.68
N LEU A 196 19.75 6.67 9.22
CA LEU A 196 18.30 6.56 9.02
C LEU A 196 17.55 7.78 9.60
N ALA A 197 17.93 8.22 10.81
CA ALA A 197 17.37 9.42 11.43
C ALA A 197 17.67 10.69 10.61
N ARG A 198 18.90 10.84 10.08
CA ARG A 198 19.32 11.93 9.21
C ARG A 198 18.53 11.94 7.88
N LEU A 199 18.26 10.79 7.30
CA LEU A 199 17.42 10.65 6.10
C LEU A 199 15.96 11.06 6.39
N GLY A 200 15.52 10.90 7.64
CA GLY A 200 14.17 11.26 8.11
C GLY A 200 13.25 10.07 8.31
N ILE A 201 13.80 8.85 8.32
CA ILE A 201 13.06 7.59 8.55
C ILE A 201 12.42 7.58 9.94
N THR A 202 11.21 7.06 10.03
CA THR A 202 10.45 6.93 11.28
C THR A 202 10.03 5.50 11.61
N ALA A 203 10.26 4.57 10.68
CA ALA A 203 10.05 3.15 10.92
C ALA A 203 10.99 2.32 10.04
N ILE A 204 11.48 1.19 10.56
CA ILE A 204 12.20 0.18 9.79
C ILE A 204 11.38 -1.10 9.70
N TYR A 205 11.46 -1.75 8.55
CA TYR A 205 10.97 -3.10 8.34
C TYR A 205 12.17 -4.00 8.04
N LEU A 206 12.40 -5.02 8.87
CA LEU A 206 13.45 -6.00 8.68
C LEU A 206 12.90 -7.22 7.94
N THR A 207 13.57 -7.68 6.88
CA THR A 207 13.34 -9.03 6.36
C THR A 207 13.63 -10.06 7.45
N PRO A 208 13.25 -11.35 7.32
CA PRO A 208 13.29 -12.29 8.44
C PRO A 208 14.64 -12.32 9.16
N ILE A 209 14.59 -12.37 10.48
CA ILE A 209 15.79 -12.38 11.36
C ILE A 209 15.90 -13.64 12.21
N PHE A 210 14.96 -14.57 12.05
CA PHE A 210 14.90 -15.78 12.86
C PHE A 210 15.83 -16.88 12.31
N GLU A 211 16.24 -17.81 13.18
CA GLU A 211 17.18 -18.88 12.88
C GLU A 211 16.77 -19.62 11.59
N ALA A 212 17.67 -19.64 10.61
CA ALA A 212 17.42 -20.25 9.29
C ALA A 212 18.73 -20.54 8.56
N PRO A 213 18.78 -21.57 7.69
CA PRO A 213 20.02 -21.95 7.00
C PRO A 213 20.41 -21.02 5.84
N SER A 214 19.48 -20.19 5.33
CA SER A 214 19.72 -19.29 4.19
C SER A 214 20.10 -17.88 4.62
N ASN A 215 20.69 -17.12 3.69
CA ASN A 215 21.00 -15.69 3.89
C ASN A 215 19.73 -14.83 4.00
N HIS A 216 18.63 -15.21 3.34
CA HIS A 216 17.36 -14.49 3.33
C HIS A 216 16.45 -14.82 4.52
N LYS A 217 16.71 -15.92 5.22
CA LYS A 217 16.00 -16.40 6.43
C LYS A 217 14.50 -16.73 6.25
N TYR A 218 13.96 -16.75 5.01
CA TYR A 218 12.56 -17.14 4.77
C TYR A 218 12.28 -18.64 5.00
N ASN A 219 13.30 -19.50 5.04
CA ASN A 219 13.18 -20.89 5.46
C ASN A 219 13.53 -21.07 6.94
N THR A 220 12.77 -20.42 7.81
CA THR A 220 12.98 -20.37 9.27
C THR A 220 12.95 -21.77 9.90
N THR A 221 13.93 -22.08 10.77
CA THR A 221 13.98 -23.33 11.56
C THR A 221 13.41 -23.15 12.97
N ASP A 222 13.58 -22.00 13.58
CA ASP A 222 13.04 -21.66 14.90
C ASP A 222 12.61 -20.18 14.96
N TYR A 223 11.30 -19.92 15.00
CA TYR A 223 10.74 -18.55 15.07
C TYR A 223 10.98 -17.86 16.42
N ARG A 224 11.49 -18.55 17.44
CA ARG A 224 11.72 -17.98 18.77
C ARG A 224 13.18 -17.65 19.05
N LYS A 225 14.03 -17.82 18.04
CA LYS A 225 15.44 -17.45 18.12
C LYS A 225 15.79 -16.45 17.04
N VAL A 226 16.54 -15.44 17.43
CA VAL A 226 17.28 -14.62 16.47
C VAL A 226 18.37 -15.50 15.86
N ASP A 227 18.59 -15.37 14.57
CA ASP A 227 19.64 -16.11 13.87
C ASP A 227 21.01 -15.73 14.46
N PRO A 228 21.89 -16.69 14.80
CA PRO A 228 23.22 -16.41 15.35
C PRO A 228 24.09 -15.53 14.45
N ASP A 229 23.90 -15.59 13.12
CA ASP A 229 24.60 -14.72 12.16
C ASP A 229 24.18 -13.23 12.29
N PHE A 230 23.05 -12.96 12.95
CA PHE A 230 22.53 -11.60 13.17
C PHE A 230 22.70 -11.12 14.61
N GLY A 231 23.08 -12.00 15.51
CA GLY A 231 23.22 -11.73 16.95
C GLY A 231 22.26 -12.55 17.79
N ASP A 232 21.67 -11.96 18.80
CA ASP A 232 20.76 -12.62 19.73
C ASP A 232 19.57 -11.72 20.13
N VAL A 233 18.74 -12.21 21.06
CA VAL A 233 17.56 -11.47 21.54
C VAL A 233 17.94 -10.18 22.28
N GLU A 234 19.09 -10.13 22.93
CA GLU A 234 19.52 -8.94 23.67
C GLU A 234 19.99 -7.83 22.70
N VAL A 235 20.70 -8.19 21.62
CA VAL A 235 21.04 -7.26 20.53
C VAL A 235 19.78 -6.74 19.84
N LEU A 236 18.77 -7.59 19.63
CA LEU A 236 17.49 -7.14 19.07
C LEU A 236 16.76 -6.16 20.01
N LYS A 237 16.75 -6.41 21.31
CA LYS A 237 16.21 -5.45 22.29
C LYS A 237 16.96 -4.13 22.29
N GLU A 238 18.29 -4.18 22.16
CA GLU A 238 19.13 -2.99 22.04
C GLU A 238 18.80 -2.22 20.76
N LEU A 239 18.65 -2.89 19.62
CA LEU A 239 18.22 -2.26 18.37
C LEU A 239 16.88 -1.54 18.55
N VAL A 240 15.87 -2.21 19.11
CA VAL A 240 14.53 -1.62 19.32
C VAL A 240 14.62 -0.41 20.26
N ALA A 241 15.35 -0.51 21.37
CA ALA A 241 15.52 0.59 22.33
C ALA A 241 16.22 1.80 21.69
N ASN A 242 17.31 1.58 20.94
CA ASN A 242 18.05 2.64 20.27
C ASN A 242 17.26 3.28 19.13
N ALA A 243 16.49 2.48 18.36
CA ALA A 243 15.58 2.97 17.34
C ALA A 243 14.47 3.85 17.94
N HIS A 244 13.82 3.38 19.01
CA HIS A 244 12.79 4.14 19.72
C HIS A 244 13.34 5.46 20.30
N ALA A 245 14.57 5.47 20.82
CA ALA A 245 15.23 6.69 21.31
C ALA A 245 15.41 7.75 20.19
N LYS A 246 15.45 7.32 18.92
CA LYS A 246 15.51 8.20 17.75
C LYS A 246 14.14 8.45 17.10
N GLY A 247 13.05 7.94 17.69
CA GLY A 247 11.71 8.03 17.13
C GLY A 247 11.47 7.12 15.92
N ILE A 248 12.26 6.04 15.79
CA ILE A 248 12.16 5.04 14.73
C ILE A 248 11.50 3.78 15.30
N ARG A 249 10.41 3.32 14.69
CA ARG A 249 9.71 2.09 15.03
C ARG A 249 10.33 0.89 14.32
N VAL A 250 10.12 -0.32 14.86
CA VAL A 250 10.69 -1.56 14.34
C VAL A 250 9.58 -2.57 14.03
N VAL A 251 9.49 -3.00 12.77
CA VAL A 251 8.56 -4.01 12.27
C VAL A 251 9.36 -5.23 11.82
N LEU A 252 8.97 -6.42 12.28
CA LEU A 252 9.59 -7.69 11.89
C LEU A 252 8.77 -8.42 10.83
N ASP A 253 9.41 -9.38 10.16
CA ASP A 253 8.77 -10.28 9.20
C ASP A 253 8.29 -11.58 9.86
N ALA A 254 7.05 -11.97 9.61
CA ALA A 254 6.44 -13.20 10.08
C ALA A 254 6.21 -14.17 8.93
N VAL A 255 7.06 -15.18 8.80
CA VAL A 255 7.00 -16.22 7.77
C VAL A 255 6.14 -17.38 8.28
N PHE A 256 4.82 -17.20 8.37
CA PHE A 256 3.91 -18.20 8.98
C PHE A 256 3.23 -19.12 7.98
N ASN A 257 3.44 -18.89 6.68
CA ASN A 257 2.92 -19.79 5.63
C ASN A 257 3.64 -21.13 5.59
N HIS A 258 4.93 -21.15 5.86
CA HIS A 258 5.81 -22.31 5.77
C HIS A 258 6.91 -22.23 6.81
N ILE A 259 7.61 -23.32 7.02
CA ILE A 259 8.78 -23.43 7.89
C ILE A 259 9.89 -24.17 7.14
N SER A 260 11.12 -24.16 7.62
CA SER A 260 12.19 -24.96 7.02
C SER A 260 11.93 -26.45 7.13
N ALA A 261 12.26 -27.19 6.07
CA ALA A 261 12.33 -28.64 6.16
C ALA A 261 13.36 -29.12 7.21
N GLN A 262 14.31 -28.29 7.60
CA GLN A 262 15.29 -28.56 8.66
C GLN A 262 14.74 -28.27 10.07
N SER A 263 13.53 -27.74 10.21
CA SER A 263 12.92 -27.49 11.52
C SER A 263 12.74 -28.79 12.31
N PRO A 264 12.89 -28.76 13.65
CA PRO A 264 12.68 -29.95 14.49
C PRO A 264 11.33 -30.62 14.28
N GLN A 265 10.28 -29.84 14.02
CA GLN A 265 8.92 -30.30 13.78
C GLN A 265 8.84 -31.11 12.49
N PHE A 266 9.39 -30.62 11.37
CA PHE A 266 9.34 -31.34 10.11
C PHE A 266 10.31 -32.54 10.08
N GLN A 267 11.48 -32.43 10.74
CA GLN A 267 12.40 -33.53 10.90
C GLN A 267 11.76 -34.71 11.67
N SER A 268 11.00 -34.43 12.73
CA SER A 268 10.21 -35.44 13.42
C SER A 268 9.21 -36.14 12.49
N VAL A 269 8.59 -35.39 11.55
CA VAL A 269 7.68 -36.00 10.58
C VAL A 269 8.42 -36.87 9.56
N ILE A 270 9.61 -36.46 9.13
CA ILE A 270 10.45 -37.30 8.24
C ILE A 270 10.83 -38.59 8.93
N GLU A 271 11.21 -38.54 10.22
CA GLU A 271 11.69 -39.70 10.98
C GLU A 271 10.57 -40.64 11.40
N HIS A 272 9.44 -40.09 11.91
CA HIS A 272 8.37 -40.89 12.53
C HIS A 272 7.12 -41.06 11.65
N GLY A 273 7.06 -40.36 10.49
CA GLY A 273 5.94 -40.42 9.56
C GLY A 273 4.63 -39.96 10.19
N GLU A 274 3.57 -40.75 9.98
CA GLU A 274 2.23 -40.52 10.53
C GLU A 274 2.14 -40.57 12.07
N HIS A 275 3.17 -41.13 12.73
CA HIS A 275 3.24 -41.21 14.20
C HIS A 275 3.92 -40.01 14.85
N SER A 276 4.42 -39.05 14.08
CA SER A 276 4.94 -37.79 14.63
C SER A 276 3.81 -36.98 15.24
N GLU A 277 4.04 -36.38 16.41
CA GLU A 277 3.13 -35.42 17.01
C GLU A 277 2.89 -34.18 16.12
N TYR A 278 3.84 -33.89 15.22
CA TYR A 278 3.77 -32.78 14.26
C TYR A 278 3.18 -33.18 12.90
N ALA A 279 2.76 -34.44 12.67
CA ALA A 279 2.25 -34.85 11.36
C ALA A 279 1.06 -33.98 10.88
N GLY A 280 0.18 -33.57 11.80
CA GLY A 280 -0.97 -32.72 11.53
C GLY A 280 -0.63 -31.22 11.34
N TRP A 281 0.61 -30.80 11.59
CA TRP A 281 1.06 -29.42 11.39
C TRP A 281 1.30 -29.07 9.93
N PHE A 282 1.36 -30.09 9.05
CA PHE A 282 1.68 -29.95 7.64
C PHE A 282 0.59 -30.58 6.77
N HIS A 283 0.52 -30.15 5.52
CA HIS A 283 -0.37 -30.71 4.51
C HIS A 283 0.36 -31.83 3.77
N ILE A 284 0.37 -33.03 4.33
CA ILE A 284 1.07 -34.21 3.79
C ILE A 284 0.09 -35.10 3.00
N HIS A 285 0.39 -35.38 1.73
CA HIS A 285 -0.49 -36.16 0.85
C HIS A 285 -0.42 -37.65 1.14
N ASN A 286 0.76 -38.18 1.47
CA ASN A 286 0.97 -39.55 1.85
C ASN A 286 2.32 -39.73 2.56
N PHE A 287 2.46 -40.84 3.30
CA PHE A 287 3.69 -41.22 3.98
C PHE A 287 4.39 -42.40 3.29
N PRO A 288 5.72 -42.54 3.39
CA PRO A 288 6.64 -41.61 4.04
C PRO A 288 6.78 -40.31 3.26
N VAL A 289 7.16 -39.25 3.98
CA VAL A 289 7.52 -37.95 3.35
C VAL A 289 8.69 -38.16 2.40
N LYS A 290 8.57 -37.68 1.17
CA LYS A 290 9.60 -37.83 0.13
C LYS A 290 9.51 -36.73 -0.92
N VAL A 291 10.63 -36.49 -1.60
CA VAL A 291 10.73 -35.67 -2.80
C VAL A 291 11.05 -36.60 -3.98
N THR A 292 10.26 -36.54 -5.05
CA THR A 292 10.45 -37.34 -6.26
C THR A 292 10.51 -36.38 -7.46
N ASP A 293 11.59 -36.44 -8.23
CA ASP A 293 11.83 -35.57 -9.38
C ASP A 293 11.64 -34.06 -9.04
N GLY A 294 12.18 -33.64 -7.87
CA GLY A 294 12.09 -32.27 -7.37
C GLY A 294 10.72 -31.87 -6.80
N LYS A 295 9.73 -32.78 -6.78
CA LYS A 295 8.39 -32.50 -6.24
C LYS A 295 8.16 -33.19 -4.91
N PRO A 296 7.80 -32.45 -3.85
CA PRO A 296 7.45 -33.03 -2.56
C PRO A 296 6.06 -33.68 -2.62
N ASN A 297 5.83 -34.70 -1.78
CA ASN A 297 4.51 -35.30 -1.55
C ASN A 297 3.76 -34.63 -0.38
N TYR A 298 4.02 -33.33 -0.19
CA TYR A 298 3.37 -32.41 0.76
C TYR A 298 3.27 -31.04 0.12
N ASP A 299 2.37 -30.21 0.63
CA ASP A 299 2.29 -28.82 0.21
C ASP A 299 3.51 -28.05 0.71
N ALA A 300 4.03 -27.16 -0.12
CA ALA A 300 5.18 -26.31 0.15
C ALA A 300 4.93 -24.90 -0.42
N PHE A 301 5.71 -23.92 0.00
CA PHE A 301 5.74 -22.64 -0.69
C PHE A 301 6.19 -22.85 -2.16
N GLY A 302 5.33 -22.48 -3.10
CA GLY A 302 5.54 -22.84 -4.50
C GLY A 302 5.73 -24.36 -4.67
N PHE A 303 6.92 -24.77 -5.13
CA PHE A 303 7.34 -26.17 -5.23
C PHE A 303 8.66 -26.43 -4.49
N PHE A 304 9.05 -25.52 -3.57
CA PHE A 304 10.30 -25.61 -2.82
C PHE A 304 10.17 -26.63 -1.67
N ALA A 305 10.76 -27.79 -1.86
CA ALA A 305 10.68 -28.88 -0.89
C ALA A 305 11.30 -28.56 0.49
N ASP A 306 12.17 -27.57 0.56
CA ASP A 306 12.77 -27.07 1.80
C ASP A 306 11.87 -26.13 2.60
N MET A 307 10.68 -25.78 2.07
CA MET A 307 9.71 -24.86 2.69
C MET A 307 8.32 -25.51 2.84
N PRO A 308 8.17 -26.59 3.64
CA PRO A 308 6.88 -27.26 3.87
C PRO A 308 5.85 -26.30 4.46
N LYS A 309 4.64 -26.31 3.87
CA LYS A 309 3.53 -25.44 4.25
C LYS A 309 2.95 -25.85 5.60
N LEU A 310 2.76 -24.87 6.48
CA LEU A 310 2.13 -25.04 7.77
C LEU A 310 0.60 -25.09 7.65
N ASN A 311 -0.01 -25.99 8.41
CA ASN A 311 -1.46 -26.11 8.54
C ASN A 311 -1.97 -25.23 9.67
N THR A 312 -2.29 -23.98 9.38
CA THR A 312 -2.78 -22.99 10.34
C THR A 312 -4.18 -23.32 10.91
N VAL A 313 -4.89 -24.29 10.34
CA VAL A 313 -6.15 -24.83 10.89
C VAL A 313 -5.88 -25.83 12.03
N ASN A 314 -4.71 -26.47 12.06
CA ASN A 314 -4.32 -27.32 13.17
C ASN A 314 -4.17 -26.50 14.46
N PRO A 315 -4.85 -26.85 15.59
CA PRO A 315 -4.85 -26.03 16.80
C PRO A 315 -3.47 -25.83 17.44
N GLU A 316 -2.59 -26.83 17.35
CA GLU A 316 -1.27 -26.77 17.97
C GLU A 316 -0.31 -25.91 17.13
N ALA A 317 -0.27 -26.11 15.81
CA ALA A 317 0.47 -25.26 14.89
C ALA A 317 0.01 -23.79 15.00
N ARG A 318 -1.30 -23.57 14.99
CA ARG A 318 -1.91 -22.26 15.18
C ARG A 318 -1.46 -21.61 16.50
N LYS A 319 -1.55 -22.35 17.60
CA LYS A 319 -1.11 -21.86 18.91
C LYS A 319 0.36 -21.50 18.93
N TYR A 320 1.22 -22.33 18.34
CA TYR A 320 2.66 -22.09 18.27
C TYR A 320 2.98 -20.77 17.53
N LEU A 321 2.34 -20.53 16.38
CA LEU A 321 2.54 -19.30 15.60
C LEU A 321 2.02 -18.07 16.32
N LEU A 322 0.82 -18.15 16.93
CA LEU A 322 0.24 -17.04 17.70
C LEU A 322 1.07 -16.73 18.94
N ASP A 323 1.50 -17.75 19.69
CA ASP A 323 2.39 -17.56 20.84
C ASP A 323 3.73 -16.93 20.45
N THR A 324 4.25 -17.25 19.27
CA THR A 324 5.47 -16.67 18.72
C THR A 324 5.25 -15.18 18.40
N ALA A 325 4.17 -14.84 17.73
CA ALA A 325 3.85 -13.45 17.43
C ALA A 325 3.71 -12.61 18.70
N GLY A 326 3.03 -13.16 19.71
CA GLY A 326 2.86 -12.50 21.01
C GLY A 326 4.17 -12.38 21.81
N TYR A 327 5.08 -13.33 21.68
CA TYR A 327 6.38 -13.31 22.36
C TYR A 327 7.20 -12.07 21.96
N TRP A 328 7.42 -11.85 20.67
CA TRP A 328 8.24 -10.73 20.18
C TRP A 328 7.66 -9.35 20.52
N LEU A 329 6.33 -9.23 20.49
CA LEU A 329 5.66 -8.00 20.92
C LEU A 329 5.86 -7.70 22.41
N LYS A 330 5.85 -8.73 23.28
CA LYS A 330 5.94 -8.57 24.74
C LYS A 330 7.39 -8.45 25.22
N GLU A 331 8.27 -9.34 24.74
CA GLU A 331 9.64 -9.46 25.26
C GLU A 331 10.61 -8.46 24.64
N VAL A 332 10.37 -8.08 23.39
CA VAL A 332 11.24 -7.17 22.64
C VAL A 332 10.62 -5.80 22.45
N GLY A 333 9.29 -5.72 22.38
CA GLY A 333 8.59 -4.46 22.21
C GLY A 333 8.63 -3.93 20.78
N ILE A 334 8.56 -4.84 19.80
CA ILE A 334 8.46 -4.44 18.38
C ILE A 334 7.13 -3.71 18.11
N ASP A 335 7.10 -2.91 17.04
CA ASP A 335 5.97 -2.04 16.71
C ASP A 335 5.04 -2.63 15.65
N GLY A 336 5.28 -3.84 15.19
CA GLY A 336 4.40 -4.47 14.20
C GLY A 336 5.00 -5.66 13.49
N TRP A 337 4.20 -6.17 12.55
CA TRP A 337 4.51 -7.33 11.74
C TRP A 337 4.25 -7.08 10.25
N ARG A 338 5.18 -7.46 9.41
CA ARG A 338 4.94 -7.76 8.00
C ARG A 338 4.69 -9.26 7.88
N LEU A 339 3.68 -9.64 7.14
CA LEU A 339 3.20 -11.02 7.06
C LEU A 339 3.52 -11.57 5.67
N ASP A 340 4.47 -12.50 5.63
CA ASP A 340 4.94 -13.16 4.41
C ASP A 340 3.86 -14.08 3.82
N VAL A 341 3.71 -14.06 2.48
CA VAL A 341 2.73 -14.91 1.75
C VAL A 341 1.35 -14.89 2.40
N ALA A 342 0.89 -13.73 2.85
CA ALA A 342 -0.29 -13.60 3.69
C ALA A 342 -1.59 -14.07 3.03
N ASN A 343 -1.64 -14.08 1.69
CA ASN A 343 -2.80 -14.52 0.90
C ASN A 343 -2.98 -16.05 0.88
N GLU A 344 -2.00 -16.82 1.29
CA GLU A 344 -2.08 -18.30 1.35
C GLU A 344 -2.47 -18.85 2.71
N ILE A 345 -2.65 -18.00 3.71
CA ILE A 345 -3.08 -18.38 5.07
C ILE A 345 -4.55 -18.04 5.26
N ASP A 346 -5.27 -18.88 6.02
CA ASP A 346 -6.71 -18.75 6.22
C ASP A 346 -7.10 -17.47 7.00
N HIS A 347 -8.24 -16.90 6.61
CA HIS A 347 -8.75 -15.67 7.23
C HIS A 347 -9.07 -15.79 8.72
N THR A 348 -9.35 -17.01 9.22
CA THR A 348 -9.64 -17.22 10.65
C THR A 348 -8.38 -17.08 11.47
N PHE A 349 -7.26 -17.62 10.95
CA PHE A 349 -5.95 -17.41 11.57
C PHE A 349 -5.60 -15.92 11.66
N TRP A 350 -5.81 -15.14 10.59
CA TRP A 350 -5.50 -13.72 10.58
C TRP A 350 -6.38 -12.89 11.52
N ARG A 351 -7.64 -13.28 11.74
CA ARG A 351 -8.50 -12.65 12.74
C ARG A 351 -8.00 -12.89 14.16
N ASP A 352 -7.60 -14.13 14.47
CA ASP A 352 -7.03 -14.44 15.79
C ASP A 352 -5.67 -13.77 15.98
N PHE A 353 -4.85 -13.71 14.92
CA PHE A 353 -3.58 -12.99 14.92
C PHE A 353 -3.80 -11.51 15.23
N ARG A 354 -4.69 -10.82 14.48
CA ARG A 354 -5.02 -9.42 14.75
C ARG A 354 -5.48 -9.22 16.18
N LYS A 355 -6.41 -10.06 16.64
CA LYS A 355 -6.92 -9.96 18.00
C LYS A 355 -5.79 -10.05 19.02
N LEU A 356 -4.92 -11.05 18.90
CA LEU A 356 -3.78 -11.22 19.79
C LEU A 356 -2.84 -10.01 19.76
N VAL A 357 -2.45 -9.57 18.57
CA VAL A 357 -1.52 -8.45 18.38
C VAL A 357 -2.09 -7.16 18.99
N LYS A 358 -3.36 -6.85 18.70
CA LYS A 358 -4.01 -5.62 19.19
C LYS A 358 -4.34 -5.69 20.69
N ASP A 359 -4.60 -6.86 21.25
CA ASP A 359 -4.76 -7.05 22.69
C ASP A 359 -3.44 -6.80 23.45
N ILE A 360 -2.28 -7.09 22.84
CA ILE A 360 -0.95 -6.85 23.42
C ILE A 360 -0.53 -5.39 23.21
N ASN A 361 -0.63 -4.91 21.98
CA ASN A 361 -0.26 -3.55 21.60
C ASN A 361 -1.23 -3.02 20.53
N PRO A 362 -2.22 -2.19 20.88
CA PRO A 362 -3.15 -1.58 19.93
C PRO A 362 -2.48 -0.78 18.82
N GLU A 363 -1.29 -0.24 19.10
CA GLU A 363 -0.48 0.55 18.15
C GLU A 363 0.45 -0.30 17.27
N ALA A 364 0.46 -1.63 17.40
CA ALA A 364 1.24 -2.49 16.51
C ALA A 364 0.64 -2.48 15.10
N PHE A 365 1.48 -2.25 14.08
CA PHE A 365 1.07 -2.16 12.69
C PHE A 365 1.16 -3.51 11.99
N ILE A 366 0.10 -3.92 11.31
CA ILE A 366 -0.01 -5.23 10.65
C ILE A 366 -0.04 -5.00 9.13
N ILE A 367 1.00 -5.44 8.44
CA ILE A 367 1.19 -5.28 7.00
C ILE A 367 1.16 -6.65 6.33
N GLY A 368 0.18 -6.93 5.46
CA GLY A 368 0.14 -8.18 4.71
C GLY A 368 0.90 -8.08 3.38
N GLU A 369 1.64 -9.11 3.01
CA GLU A 369 2.10 -9.25 1.64
C GLU A 369 1.01 -9.88 0.80
N VAL A 370 0.36 -9.06 -0.05
CA VAL A 370 -0.63 -9.49 -1.03
C VAL A 370 -0.41 -8.68 -2.31
N TRP A 371 -0.09 -9.37 -3.40
CA TRP A 371 0.28 -8.72 -4.67
C TRP A 371 -0.91 -8.30 -5.56
N SER A 372 -2.12 -8.65 -5.16
CA SER A 372 -3.35 -8.44 -5.93
C SER A 372 -4.38 -7.63 -5.14
N ASP A 373 -5.66 -7.70 -5.52
CA ASP A 373 -6.76 -7.09 -4.76
C ASP A 373 -6.83 -7.67 -3.35
N SER A 374 -6.78 -6.79 -2.37
CA SER A 374 -6.63 -7.14 -0.96
C SER A 374 -7.84 -6.75 -0.11
N MET A 375 -8.99 -6.42 -0.72
CA MET A 375 -10.16 -5.93 0.02
C MET A 375 -10.59 -6.89 1.14
N ARG A 376 -10.47 -8.20 0.94
CA ARG A 376 -10.87 -9.21 1.93
C ARG A 376 -10.08 -9.18 3.23
N TRP A 377 -8.86 -8.67 3.20
CA TRP A 377 -7.98 -8.54 4.38
C TRP A 377 -8.05 -7.16 5.03
N LEU A 378 -8.63 -6.16 4.33
CA LEU A 378 -8.72 -4.76 4.75
C LEU A 378 -10.12 -4.34 5.23
N ASN A 379 -10.88 -5.29 5.77
CA ASN A 379 -12.20 -5.03 6.36
C ASN A 379 -12.15 -4.55 7.83
N GLY A 380 -10.96 -4.35 8.41
CA GLY A 380 -10.77 -3.94 9.79
C GLY A 380 -10.58 -5.09 10.78
N ASP A 381 -10.73 -6.35 10.34
CA ASP A 381 -10.67 -7.55 11.16
C ASP A 381 -9.40 -8.40 10.98
N GLN A 382 -8.49 -8.01 10.06
CA GLN A 382 -7.27 -8.77 9.76
C GLN A 382 -6.04 -7.84 9.69
N PHE A 383 -5.79 -7.18 8.56
CA PHE A 383 -4.62 -6.32 8.39
C PHE A 383 -4.97 -4.84 8.53
N ASP A 384 -3.98 -4.05 8.92
CA ASP A 384 -4.07 -2.59 8.86
C ASP A 384 -3.68 -2.08 7.47
N SER A 385 -2.80 -2.80 6.78
CA SER A 385 -2.23 -2.42 5.49
C SER A 385 -1.79 -3.64 4.68
N VAL A 386 -1.53 -3.41 3.40
CA VAL A 386 -0.88 -4.38 2.51
C VAL A 386 0.20 -3.69 1.67
N MET A 387 1.19 -4.47 1.22
CA MET A 387 2.24 -4.01 0.30
C MET A 387 1.63 -3.67 -1.07
N ASN A 388 1.69 -2.40 -1.47
CA ASN A 388 0.97 -1.87 -2.64
C ASN A 388 1.77 -2.02 -3.93
N TYR A 389 2.14 -3.25 -4.29
CA TYR A 389 2.80 -3.56 -5.57
C TYR A 389 2.04 -3.08 -6.81
N PRO A 390 0.68 -3.11 -6.84
CA PRO A 390 -0.05 -2.55 -7.98
C PRO A 390 0.26 -1.09 -8.27
N LEU A 391 0.48 -0.25 -7.24
CA LEU A 391 0.86 1.16 -7.41
C LEU A 391 2.25 1.29 -8.05
N ALA A 392 3.25 0.56 -7.52
CA ALA A 392 4.61 0.56 -8.03
C ALA A 392 4.64 0.21 -9.53
N SER A 393 3.96 -0.87 -9.91
CA SER A 393 3.87 -1.32 -11.29
C SER A 393 3.30 -0.23 -12.23
N ARG A 394 2.23 0.47 -11.83
CA ARG A 394 1.60 1.52 -12.65
C ARG A 394 2.49 2.76 -12.77
N LEU A 395 3.13 3.15 -11.68
CA LEU A 395 4.04 4.29 -11.69
C LEU A 395 5.27 4.04 -12.58
N ILE A 396 5.89 2.87 -12.47
CA ILE A 396 7.05 2.47 -13.27
C ILE A 396 6.69 2.45 -14.77
N GLU A 397 5.53 1.86 -15.12
CA GLU A 397 5.02 1.84 -16.49
C GLU A 397 4.84 3.26 -17.06
N TYR A 398 4.24 4.17 -16.27
CA TYR A 398 4.05 5.57 -16.65
C TYR A 398 5.38 6.31 -16.85
N LEU A 399 6.34 6.14 -15.94
CA LEU A 399 7.63 6.82 -15.99
C LEU A 399 8.54 6.31 -17.12
N ASN A 400 8.38 5.06 -17.55
CA ASN A 400 9.21 4.46 -18.62
C ASN A 400 8.80 4.82 -20.05
N ASN A 401 7.83 5.72 -20.22
CA ASN A 401 7.35 6.11 -21.55
C ASN A 401 6.77 4.95 -22.39
N GLY A 402 6.25 3.91 -21.73
CA GLY A 402 5.51 2.85 -22.39
C GLY A 402 4.18 3.33 -22.99
N ASP A 403 3.27 2.42 -23.21
CA ASP A 403 1.91 2.70 -23.73
C ASP A 403 1.01 3.43 -22.71
N MET A 404 1.52 3.78 -21.53
CA MET A 404 0.78 4.47 -20.49
C MET A 404 1.02 5.98 -20.56
N ASP A 405 0.05 6.71 -21.09
CA ASP A 405 0.01 8.18 -21.02
C ASP A 405 -0.51 8.67 -19.65
N ALA A 406 -0.51 9.98 -19.44
CA ALA A 406 -0.97 10.60 -18.18
C ALA A 406 -2.45 10.34 -17.91
N GLY A 407 -3.30 10.32 -18.95
CA GLY A 407 -4.73 10.03 -18.83
C GLY A 407 -4.97 8.62 -18.32
N ARG A 408 -4.34 7.65 -18.96
CA ARG A 408 -4.43 6.24 -18.56
C ARG A 408 -3.85 5.99 -17.16
N PHE A 409 -2.74 6.65 -16.82
CA PHE A 409 -2.18 6.59 -15.46
C PHE A 409 -3.17 7.12 -14.43
N GLY A 410 -3.81 8.26 -14.70
CA GLY A 410 -4.85 8.82 -13.83
C GLY A 410 -6.05 7.87 -13.65
N GLU A 411 -6.52 7.24 -14.73
CA GLU A 411 -7.59 6.23 -14.69
C GLU A 411 -7.20 5.01 -13.85
N GLN A 412 -5.95 4.53 -13.98
CA GLN A 412 -5.45 3.41 -13.17
C GLN A 412 -5.35 3.77 -11.68
N LEU A 413 -4.90 4.99 -11.35
CA LEU A 413 -4.91 5.48 -9.97
C LEU A 413 -6.33 5.59 -9.41
N GLY A 414 -7.28 6.10 -10.20
CA GLY A 414 -8.69 6.13 -9.83
C GLY A 414 -9.23 4.74 -9.48
N ASN A 415 -8.93 3.75 -10.31
CA ASN A 415 -9.31 2.35 -10.04
C ASN A 415 -8.68 1.81 -8.76
N LEU A 416 -7.37 2.07 -8.51
CA LEU A 416 -6.68 1.62 -7.31
C LEU A 416 -7.29 2.24 -6.04
N LEU A 417 -7.56 3.55 -6.04
CA LEU A 417 -8.14 4.25 -4.90
C LEU A 417 -9.56 3.78 -4.55
N MET A 418 -10.30 3.30 -5.55
CA MET A 418 -11.66 2.81 -5.33
C MET A 418 -11.74 1.37 -4.79
N ARG A 419 -10.63 0.62 -4.78
CA ARG A 419 -10.60 -0.76 -4.28
C ARG A 419 -10.85 -0.87 -2.79
N TYR A 420 -10.45 0.14 -2.01
CA TYR A 420 -10.46 0.08 -0.55
C TYR A 420 -11.22 1.26 0.05
N PRO A 421 -11.65 1.18 1.33
CA PRO A 421 -12.06 2.33 2.12
C PRO A 421 -10.94 3.38 2.17
N GLN A 422 -11.31 4.64 2.33
CA GLN A 422 -10.35 5.74 2.35
C GLN A 422 -9.30 5.56 3.46
N GLN A 423 -9.73 5.13 4.66
CA GLN A 423 -8.82 4.93 5.80
C GLN A 423 -7.75 3.85 5.51
N ALA A 424 -8.11 2.80 4.75
CA ALA A 424 -7.15 1.79 4.33
C ALA A 424 -6.16 2.36 3.30
N ASN A 425 -6.64 3.18 2.35
CA ASN A 425 -5.76 3.87 1.40
C ASN A 425 -4.77 4.82 2.10
N GLU A 426 -5.16 5.44 3.22
CA GLU A 426 -4.32 6.36 3.99
C GLU A 426 -3.10 5.68 4.63
N VAL A 427 -3.13 4.37 4.78
CA VAL A 427 -2.05 3.56 5.37
C VAL A 427 -1.54 2.44 4.47
N LEU A 428 -1.93 2.38 3.19
CA LEU A 428 -1.37 1.40 2.26
C LEU A 428 0.15 1.52 2.21
N PHE A 429 0.85 0.40 2.33
CA PHE A 429 2.30 0.34 2.35
C PHE A 429 2.85 0.49 0.93
N ASN A 430 3.11 1.73 0.54
CA ASN A 430 3.56 2.10 -0.79
C ASN A 430 5.07 1.90 -0.91
N LEU A 431 5.50 1.04 -1.81
CA LEU A 431 6.89 0.77 -2.12
C LEU A 431 7.13 0.95 -3.63
N LEU A 432 8.36 1.22 -4.02
CA LEU A 432 8.78 1.26 -5.44
C LEU A 432 9.53 0.00 -5.84
N ALA A 433 10.26 -0.58 -4.91
CA ALA A 433 10.98 -1.83 -5.03
C ALA A 433 11.05 -2.54 -3.68
N SER A 434 11.45 -3.80 -3.67
CA SER A 434 11.68 -4.62 -2.49
C SER A 434 12.79 -5.64 -2.77
N HIS A 435 13.08 -6.49 -1.79
CA HIS A 435 14.00 -7.61 -1.94
C HIS A 435 13.52 -8.70 -2.94
N ASP A 436 12.25 -8.61 -3.42
CA ASP A 436 11.64 -9.56 -4.38
C ASP A 436 11.51 -8.97 -5.79
N THR A 437 11.92 -7.73 -5.99
CA THR A 437 11.80 -7.05 -7.29
C THR A 437 13.15 -6.47 -7.73
N PRO A 438 13.36 -6.21 -9.01
CA PRO A 438 14.50 -5.41 -9.43
C PRO A 438 14.51 -4.05 -8.73
N ARG A 439 15.69 -3.47 -8.50
CA ARG A 439 15.86 -2.13 -7.93
C ARG A 439 15.16 -1.07 -8.76
N ILE A 440 14.56 -0.08 -8.11
CA ILE A 440 13.77 0.93 -8.82
C ILE A 440 14.59 1.70 -9.87
N LEU A 441 15.85 2.05 -9.60
CA LEU A 441 16.70 2.73 -10.58
C LEU A 441 16.92 1.86 -11.81
N THR A 442 17.18 0.57 -11.65
CA THR A 442 17.29 -0.41 -12.75
C THR A 442 15.98 -0.49 -13.55
N GLN A 443 14.84 -0.61 -12.88
CA GLN A 443 13.54 -0.65 -13.53
C GLN A 443 13.23 0.64 -14.33
N LEU A 444 13.82 1.77 -13.96
CA LEU A 444 13.70 3.06 -14.63
C LEU A 444 14.81 3.29 -15.69
N GLY A 445 15.55 2.24 -16.06
CA GLY A 445 16.59 2.28 -17.10
C GLY A 445 17.87 3.01 -16.67
N GLY A 446 18.17 3.04 -15.38
CA GLY A 446 19.35 3.69 -14.81
C GLY A 446 19.28 5.24 -14.82
N ASP A 447 18.11 5.83 -15.06
CA ASP A 447 17.96 7.29 -15.12
C ASP A 447 17.56 7.89 -13.76
N PRO A 448 18.48 8.55 -13.04
CA PRO A 448 18.19 9.13 -11.74
C PRO A 448 17.14 10.25 -11.77
N ARG A 449 16.89 10.89 -12.92
CA ARG A 449 15.84 11.90 -13.07
C ARG A 449 14.47 11.27 -12.95
N LYS A 450 14.26 10.09 -13.54
CA LYS A 450 13.03 9.31 -13.41
C LYS A 450 12.85 8.82 -11.96
N LEU A 451 13.94 8.42 -11.28
CA LEU A 451 13.88 8.03 -9.87
C LEU A 451 13.45 9.20 -8.98
N LYS A 452 13.94 10.43 -9.25
CA LYS A 452 13.46 11.64 -8.55
C LYS A 452 11.95 11.88 -8.77
N LEU A 453 11.42 11.63 -9.97
CA LEU A 453 9.98 11.69 -10.25
C LEU A 453 9.20 10.63 -9.46
N ALA A 454 9.70 9.39 -9.42
CA ALA A 454 9.10 8.31 -8.65
C ALA A 454 9.07 8.63 -7.14
N ALA A 455 10.16 9.15 -6.60
CA ALA A 455 10.25 9.60 -5.22
C ALA A 455 9.28 10.76 -4.93
N ALA A 456 9.21 11.77 -5.81
CA ALA A 456 8.26 12.87 -5.66
C ALA A 456 6.82 12.38 -5.58
N PHE A 457 6.44 11.42 -6.45
CA PHE A 457 5.12 10.79 -6.38
C PHE A 457 4.94 10.01 -5.07
N LEU A 458 5.87 9.13 -4.73
CA LEU A 458 5.80 8.28 -3.52
C LEU A 458 5.55 9.10 -2.25
N PHE A 459 6.29 10.19 -2.06
CA PHE A 459 6.21 11.02 -0.85
C PHE A 459 5.06 12.03 -0.84
N THR A 460 4.39 12.25 -1.97
CA THR A 460 3.24 13.16 -2.04
C THR A 460 1.92 12.45 -2.29
N PHE A 461 1.94 11.16 -2.60
CA PHE A 461 0.74 10.34 -2.73
C PHE A 461 0.20 9.88 -1.37
N THR A 462 -1.08 9.44 -1.33
CA THR A 462 -1.71 8.88 -0.12
C THR A 462 -1.15 7.50 0.21
N GLY A 463 -1.08 7.15 1.49
CA GLY A 463 -0.53 5.89 1.99
C GLY A 463 0.82 6.07 2.69
N THR A 464 1.40 5.00 3.17
CA THR A 464 2.64 4.96 3.95
C THR A 464 3.82 4.59 3.05
N PRO A 465 4.75 5.52 2.75
CA PRO A 465 5.88 5.25 1.86
C PRO A 465 6.94 4.35 2.52
N CYS A 466 7.52 3.45 1.70
CA CYS A 466 8.64 2.61 2.07
C CYS A 466 9.78 2.74 1.04
N ILE A 467 11.00 2.90 1.52
CA ILE A 467 12.24 2.88 0.75
C ILE A 467 12.89 1.51 0.94
N PHE A 468 13.29 0.83 -0.12
CA PHE A 468 14.17 -0.32 -0.02
C PHE A 468 15.62 0.16 0.13
N TYR A 469 16.38 -0.36 1.09
CA TYR A 469 17.71 0.13 1.42
C TYR A 469 18.59 0.34 0.19
N GLY A 470 19.23 1.48 0.09
CA GLY A 470 20.12 1.85 -1.02
C GLY A 470 19.44 2.49 -2.23
N ASP A 471 18.10 2.49 -2.32
CA ASP A 471 17.40 3.18 -3.42
C ASP A 471 17.64 4.70 -3.37
N GLU A 472 17.75 5.26 -2.16
CA GLU A 472 18.01 6.68 -1.92
C GLU A 472 19.42 7.14 -2.32
N ILE A 473 20.33 6.20 -2.52
CA ILE A 473 21.70 6.48 -3.00
C ILE A 473 21.93 5.98 -4.42
N GLY A 474 20.88 5.47 -5.09
CA GLY A 474 20.94 5.02 -6.48
C GLY A 474 21.53 3.63 -6.66
N LEU A 475 21.33 2.70 -5.72
CA LEU A 475 21.75 1.33 -5.88
C LEU A 475 20.97 0.65 -6.99
N GLU A 476 21.67 -0.03 -7.91
CA GLU A 476 21.11 -0.78 -9.03
C GLU A 476 21.18 -2.28 -8.79
N GLY A 477 20.24 -3.03 -9.39
CA GLY A 477 20.21 -4.49 -9.36
C GLY A 477 19.01 -5.04 -10.10
N GLU A 478 19.24 -6.11 -10.86
CA GLU A 478 18.21 -6.90 -11.52
C GLU A 478 17.41 -7.72 -10.50
N GLY A 479 16.66 -8.72 -10.91
CA GLY A 479 15.96 -9.60 -9.97
C GLY A 479 16.88 -10.35 -9.00
N ASP A 480 16.29 -11.02 -8.00
CA ASP A 480 17.01 -11.85 -7.03
C ASP A 480 18.03 -12.79 -7.72
N PRO A 481 19.29 -12.86 -7.25
CA PRO A 481 19.86 -12.23 -6.06
C PRO A 481 20.44 -10.81 -6.29
N ASP A 482 20.50 -10.30 -7.52
CA ASP A 482 21.22 -9.05 -7.85
C ASP A 482 20.59 -7.80 -7.21
N CYS A 483 19.27 -7.78 -6.98
CA CYS A 483 18.61 -6.69 -6.25
C CYS A 483 19.04 -6.60 -4.77
N ARG A 484 19.64 -7.66 -4.22
CA ARG A 484 20.08 -7.81 -2.83
C ARG A 484 21.56 -7.55 -2.64
N LYS A 485 22.14 -6.61 -3.41
CA LYS A 485 23.53 -6.12 -3.23
C LYS A 485 23.70 -5.47 -1.87
N CYS A 486 24.95 -5.49 -1.39
CA CYS A 486 25.31 -4.80 -0.15
C CYS A 486 25.09 -3.29 -0.25
N MET A 487 24.70 -2.69 0.86
CA MET A 487 24.65 -1.23 1.00
C MET A 487 26.05 -0.64 0.75
N ILE A 488 26.10 0.51 0.09
CA ILE A 488 27.33 1.26 -0.17
C ILE A 488 27.45 2.35 0.89
N TRP A 489 28.44 2.22 1.77
CA TRP A 489 28.65 3.18 2.87
C TRP A 489 29.68 4.26 2.52
N GLU A 490 30.51 4.06 1.51
CA GLU A 490 31.48 5.06 1.03
C GLU A 490 30.72 6.20 0.36
N GLU A 491 30.71 7.38 0.97
CA GLU A 491 29.94 8.55 0.49
C GLU A 491 30.30 8.97 -0.95
N GLU A 492 31.55 8.76 -1.36
CA GLU A 492 32.03 9.11 -2.70
C GLU A 492 31.41 8.22 -3.81
N ARG A 493 30.89 7.06 -3.45
CA ARG A 493 30.23 6.10 -4.34
C ARG A 493 28.71 6.27 -4.39
N GLN A 494 28.15 7.08 -3.48
CA GLN A 494 26.71 7.32 -3.38
C GLN A 494 26.26 8.45 -4.32
N ASN A 495 25.06 8.34 -4.86
CA ASN A 495 24.43 9.44 -5.57
C ASN A 495 23.86 10.45 -4.55
N ARG A 496 24.66 11.46 -4.22
CA ARG A 496 24.33 12.47 -3.23
C ARG A 496 23.09 13.29 -3.59
N GLU A 497 22.89 13.58 -4.88
CA GLU A 497 21.71 14.33 -5.33
C GLU A 497 20.41 13.55 -5.10
N LEU A 498 20.42 12.22 -5.26
CA LEU A 498 19.28 11.38 -4.92
C LEU A 498 19.01 11.40 -3.41
N PHE A 499 20.04 11.22 -2.60
CA PHE A 499 19.90 11.27 -1.14
C PHE A 499 19.27 12.59 -0.67
N GLU A 500 19.78 13.73 -1.15
CA GLU A 500 19.26 15.06 -0.81
C GLU A 500 17.81 15.25 -1.31
N CYS A 501 17.48 14.68 -2.47
CA CYS A 501 16.11 14.67 -2.99
C CYS A 501 15.17 13.90 -2.06
N TYR A 502 15.50 12.64 -1.71
CA TYR A 502 14.72 11.84 -0.77
C TYR A 502 14.56 12.55 0.58
N GLN A 503 15.64 13.04 1.16
CA GLN A 503 15.62 13.76 2.43
C GLN A 503 14.69 14.99 2.39
N SER A 504 14.71 15.75 1.29
CA SER A 504 13.87 16.95 1.13
C SER A 504 12.40 16.61 1.00
N LEU A 505 12.07 15.56 0.23
CA LEU A 505 10.71 15.06 0.07
C LEU A 505 10.14 14.47 1.36
N ILE A 506 10.95 13.71 2.10
CA ILE A 506 10.57 13.15 3.41
C ILE A 506 10.27 14.30 4.40
N ARG A 507 11.15 15.30 4.46
CA ARG A 507 10.96 16.47 5.32
C ARG A 507 9.66 17.21 4.98
N LEU A 508 9.40 17.40 3.68
CA LEU A 508 8.18 18.07 3.22
C LEU A 508 6.93 17.26 3.63
N ARG A 509 6.90 15.95 3.39
CA ARG A 509 5.79 15.09 3.80
C ARG A 509 5.54 15.13 5.30
N LYS A 510 6.60 15.06 6.12
CA LYS A 510 6.48 15.10 7.59
C LYS A 510 5.95 16.44 8.09
N ALA A 511 6.24 17.53 7.40
CA ALA A 511 5.79 18.87 7.79
C ALA A 511 4.31 19.14 7.50
N PHE A 512 3.71 18.42 6.56
CA PHE A 512 2.35 18.73 6.08
C PHE A 512 1.44 17.50 6.06
N PRO A 513 0.44 17.40 6.96
CA PRO A 513 -0.56 16.34 6.96
C PRO A 513 -1.31 16.21 5.63
N ALA A 514 -1.48 17.32 4.88
CA ALA A 514 -2.08 17.29 3.55
C ALA A 514 -1.40 16.30 2.59
N LEU A 515 -0.09 16.09 2.70
CA LEU A 515 0.66 15.11 1.89
C LEU A 515 0.53 13.68 2.43
N GLN A 516 0.04 13.50 3.65
CA GLN A 516 -0.17 12.20 4.30
C GLN A 516 -1.59 11.69 4.03
N THR A 517 -2.59 12.39 4.55
CA THR A 517 -4.00 11.99 4.53
C THR A 517 -4.93 12.97 3.80
N GLY A 518 -4.41 14.11 3.31
CA GLY A 518 -5.20 15.08 2.57
C GLY A 518 -5.90 14.47 1.36
N ARG A 519 -7.02 15.05 0.96
CA ARG A 519 -7.78 14.61 -0.22
C ARG A 519 -6.91 14.66 -1.47
N PHE A 520 -6.91 13.57 -2.23
CA PHE A 520 -6.27 13.46 -3.54
C PHE A 520 -7.28 13.78 -4.65
N ARG A 521 -6.91 14.61 -5.62
CA ARG A 521 -7.69 14.84 -6.83
C ARG A 521 -6.77 15.11 -8.02
N ILE A 522 -7.05 14.47 -9.15
CA ILE A 522 -6.37 14.73 -10.41
C ILE A 522 -6.88 16.05 -10.97
N LEU A 523 -5.98 16.98 -11.29
CA LEU A 523 -6.29 18.29 -11.91
C LEU A 523 -6.22 18.21 -13.42
N THR A 524 -5.15 17.61 -13.95
CA THR A 524 -5.02 17.36 -15.39
C THR A 524 -4.18 16.11 -15.63
N ALA A 525 -4.60 15.36 -16.62
CA ALA A 525 -3.94 14.15 -17.10
C ALA A 525 -4.06 14.13 -18.63
N ASN A 526 -3.45 15.14 -19.29
CA ASN A 526 -3.52 15.27 -20.75
C ASN A 526 -2.67 14.18 -21.41
N PRO A 527 -3.27 13.27 -22.20
CA PRO A 527 -2.54 12.21 -22.88
C PRO A 527 -1.46 12.73 -23.82
N GLN A 528 -1.67 13.89 -24.45
CA GLN A 528 -0.79 14.46 -25.44
C GLN A 528 0.47 15.09 -24.83
N GLU A 529 0.40 15.62 -23.62
CA GLU A 529 1.50 16.31 -22.96
C GLU A 529 2.29 15.44 -21.99
N ARG A 530 1.81 14.21 -21.74
CA ARG A 530 2.39 13.27 -20.76
C ARG A 530 2.60 13.81 -19.36
N ALA A 531 2.26 15.06 -19.09
CA ALA A 531 2.35 15.65 -17.79
C ALA A 531 1.13 15.28 -16.94
N PHE A 532 1.38 14.87 -15.70
CA PHE A 532 0.36 14.49 -14.73
C PHE A 532 0.34 15.47 -13.58
N VAL A 533 -0.82 16.05 -13.30
CA VAL A 533 -0.97 17.05 -12.23
C VAL A 533 -2.11 16.64 -11.30
N TYR A 534 -1.84 16.66 -10.02
CA TYR A 534 -2.81 16.38 -8.97
C TYR A 534 -2.66 17.32 -7.79
N GLU A 535 -3.69 17.39 -6.97
CA GLU A 535 -3.67 18.15 -5.72
C GLU A 535 -3.77 17.25 -4.49
N ARG A 536 -3.23 17.76 -3.39
CA ARG A 536 -3.41 17.25 -2.04
C ARG A 536 -3.92 18.38 -1.16
N VAL A 537 -5.08 18.19 -0.54
CA VAL A 537 -5.76 19.27 0.19
C VAL A 537 -6.29 18.75 1.52
N ASP A 538 -6.00 19.48 2.58
CA ASP A 538 -6.66 19.36 3.88
C ASP A 538 -7.19 20.74 4.34
N ALA A 539 -7.49 20.88 5.65
CA ALA A 539 -7.99 22.14 6.20
C ALA A 539 -6.92 23.26 6.22
N ASP A 540 -5.63 22.88 6.32
CA ASP A 540 -4.52 23.79 6.61
C ASP A 540 -3.63 24.06 5.39
N ALA A 541 -3.60 23.15 4.41
CA ALA A 541 -2.71 23.25 3.27
C ALA A 541 -3.34 22.74 1.96
N HIS A 542 -2.96 23.40 0.85
CA HIS A 542 -3.29 23.00 -0.50
C HIS A 542 -2.01 22.89 -1.33
N PHE A 543 -1.71 21.69 -1.77
CA PHE A 543 -0.59 21.39 -2.66
C PHE A 543 -1.07 21.05 -4.06
N VAL A 544 -0.30 21.49 -5.06
CA VAL A 544 -0.41 21.07 -6.45
C VAL A 544 0.91 20.44 -6.86
N ILE A 545 0.86 19.16 -7.25
CA ILE A 545 2.03 18.38 -7.63
C ILE A 545 1.93 18.06 -9.12
N SER A 546 3.02 18.28 -9.83
CA SER A 546 3.13 18.02 -11.26
C SER A 546 4.35 17.19 -11.59
N LEU A 547 4.19 16.24 -12.50
CA LEU A 547 5.23 15.32 -12.97
C LEU A 547 5.30 15.41 -14.49
N ASN A 548 6.50 15.59 -15.04
CA ASN A 548 6.78 15.51 -16.48
C ASN A 548 7.81 14.39 -16.74
N PRO A 549 7.38 13.17 -17.07
CA PRO A 549 8.30 12.07 -17.42
C PRO A 549 8.76 12.09 -18.88
N SER A 550 8.48 13.17 -19.61
CA SER A 550 8.82 13.34 -21.02
C SER A 550 10.23 13.91 -21.21
N GLU A 551 10.84 13.61 -22.36
CA GLU A 551 12.05 14.26 -22.86
C GLU A 551 11.81 15.69 -23.35
N GLN A 552 10.55 16.09 -23.47
CA GLN A 552 10.17 17.43 -23.92
C GLN A 552 9.70 18.27 -22.71
N PRO A 553 9.96 19.59 -22.72
CA PRO A 553 9.36 20.48 -21.74
C PRO A 553 7.84 20.53 -21.96
N ALA A 554 7.10 20.83 -20.90
CA ALA A 554 5.66 21.04 -20.95
C ALA A 554 5.29 22.37 -20.30
N THR A 555 4.30 23.09 -20.85
CA THR A 555 3.72 24.28 -20.25
C THR A 555 2.22 24.05 -20.07
N LEU A 556 1.76 23.99 -18.82
CA LEU A 556 0.40 23.63 -18.49
C LEU A 556 -0.37 24.85 -17.94
N PRO A 557 -1.50 25.22 -18.57
CA PRO A 557 -2.41 26.18 -17.99
C PRO A 557 -3.26 25.49 -16.90
N LEU A 558 -3.03 25.83 -15.64
CA LEU A 558 -3.78 25.29 -14.53
C LEU A 558 -4.83 26.30 -14.07
N PRO A 559 -6.11 25.93 -13.91
CA PRO A 559 -7.18 26.83 -13.44
C PRO A 559 -7.03 27.07 -11.93
N LEU A 560 -6.00 27.79 -11.54
CA LEU A 560 -5.66 28.12 -10.16
C LEU A 560 -5.79 29.63 -9.98
N GLU A 561 -6.69 30.06 -9.10
CA GLU A 561 -6.96 31.48 -8.82
C GLU A 561 -6.13 32.03 -7.65
N ASP A 562 -5.50 31.14 -6.87
CA ASP A 562 -4.71 31.49 -5.69
C ASP A 562 -3.22 31.66 -6.04
N HIS A 563 -2.48 32.33 -5.17
CA HIS A 563 -1.03 32.40 -5.25
C HIS A 563 -0.42 31.09 -4.76
N PHE A 564 0.62 30.63 -5.44
CA PHE A 564 1.37 29.45 -5.07
C PHE A 564 2.87 29.76 -4.95
N GLN A 565 3.56 28.93 -4.19
CA GLN A 565 5.02 28.94 -4.10
C GLN A 565 5.52 27.51 -4.27
N ASP A 566 6.61 27.34 -4.99
CA ASP A 566 7.29 26.03 -5.04
C ASP A 566 7.86 25.70 -3.65
N ALA A 567 7.44 24.59 -3.10
CA ALA A 567 7.76 24.20 -1.72
C ALA A 567 9.24 23.81 -1.51
N LEU A 568 9.98 23.56 -2.60
CA LEU A 568 11.38 23.14 -2.54
C LEU A 568 12.36 24.26 -2.81
N ASN A 569 12.05 25.17 -3.75
CA ASN A 569 12.95 26.25 -4.16
C ASN A 569 12.46 27.66 -3.83
N GLY A 570 11.21 27.81 -3.40
CA GLY A 570 10.64 29.09 -2.97
C GLY A 570 10.17 30.02 -4.12
N GLU A 571 10.19 29.55 -5.37
CA GLU A 571 9.71 30.34 -6.51
C GLU A 571 8.21 30.62 -6.40
N LYS A 572 7.81 31.88 -6.57
CA LYS A 572 6.42 32.32 -6.50
C LYS A 572 5.75 32.23 -7.85
N LEU A 573 4.53 31.68 -7.87
CA LEU A 573 3.66 31.60 -9.03
C LEU A 573 2.39 32.42 -8.74
N ILE A 574 2.19 33.46 -9.55
CA ILE A 574 1.07 34.37 -9.42
C ILE A 574 0.11 34.13 -10.58
N PRO A 575 -1.18 33.88 -10.32
CA PRO A 575 -2.17 33.67 -11.37
C PRO A 575 -2.31 34.90 -12.25
N SER A 576 -2.48 34.69 -13.54
CA SER A 576 -2.89 35.72 -14.52
C SER A 576 -4.16 35.21 -15.20
N GLU A 577 -5.18 36.09 -15.28
CA GLU A 577 -6.48 35.74 -15.88
C GLU A 577 -7.15 34.50 -15.30
N GLY A 578 -6.97 34.23 -13.99
CA GLY A 578 -7.56 33.07 -13.29
C GLY A 578 -6.84 31.75 -13.52
N GLN A 579 -5.63 31.78 -14.06
CA GLN A 579 -4.82 30.58 -14.28
C GLN A 579 -3.35 30.81 -13.95
N VAL A 580 -2.66 29.73 -13.58
CA VAL A 580 -1.21 29.67 -13.45
C VAL A 580 -0.65 28.91 -14.65
N LEU A 581 0.31 29.51 -15.35
CA LEU A 581 1.11 28.79 -16.33
C LEU A 581 2.25 28.08 -15.62
N LEU A 582 2.25 26.75 -15.69
CA LEU A 582 3.23 25.92 -15.05
C LEU A 582 4.20 25.35 -16.09
N ASP A 583 5.45 25.82 -16.04
CA ASP A 583 6.52 25.29 -16.87
C ASP A 583 7.23 24.12 -16.17
N LEU A 584 7.34 23.01 -16.91
CA LEU A 584 8.00 21.79 -16.48
C LEU A 584 9.14 21.46 -17.46
N ALA A 585 10.36 21.41 -16.96
CA ALA A 585 11.49 20.91 -17.72
C ALA A 585 11.34 19.40 -18.04
N PRO A 586 12.08 18.85 -18.99
CA PRO A 586 12.15 17.41 -19.22
C PRO A 586 12.53 16.66 -17.94
N TYR A 587 11.85 15.53 -17.67
CA TYR A 587 12.12 14.68 -16.50
C TYR A 587 12.15 15.46 -15.18
N SER A 588 11.18 16.35 -14.97
CA SER A 588 11.10 17.19 -13.77
C SER A 588 9.74 17.13 -13.08
N TYR A 589 9.73 17.59 -11.84
CA TYR A 589 8.50 17.76 -11.06
C TYR A 589 8.49 19.12 -10.40
N ARG A 590 7.30 19.58 -10.03
CA ARG A 590 7.07 20.75 -9.19
C ARG A 590 6.09 20.41 -8.08
N ILE A 591 6.35 20.90 -6.90
CA ILE A 591 5.46 20.76 -5.72
C ILE A 591 5.14 22.17 -5.24
N LEU A 592 3.94 22.62 -5.56
CA LEU A 592 3.47 23.96 -5.25
C LEU A 592 2.61 23.92 -3.99
N ILE A 593 2.81 24.88 -3.08
CA ILE A 593 1.95 25.10 -1.92
C ILE A 593 1.24 26.43 -2.07
N LYS A 594 -0.06 26.46 -1.80
CA LYS A 594 -0.85 27.70 -1.77
C LYS A 594 -0.31 28.64 -0.69
N THR A 595 -0.22 29.92 -1.02
CA THR A 595 0.18 30.98 -0.09
C THR A 595 -0.95 32.00 0.05
N GLU A 596 -0.95 32.75 1.14
CA GLU A 596 -1.88 33.88 1.29
C GLU A 596 -1.62 34.95 0.21
N ARG A 597 -2.68 35.62 -0.22
CA ARG A 597 -2.57 36.78 -1.10
C ARG A 597 -1.87 37.89 -0.31
N THR A 598 -0.60 38.16 -0.60
CA THR A 598 0.13 39.32 -0.02
C THR A 598 -0.32 40.61 -0.66
#